data_12fd0ee8515903b840d77fa3373aa201
#
_entry.id   12fd0ee8515903b840d77fa3373aa201
#
_cell.length_a   1.000
_cell.length_b   1.000
_cell.length_c   1.000
_cell.angle_alpha   90.00
_cell.angle_beta   90.00
_cell.angle_gamma   90.00
#
_symmetry.space_group_name_H-M   'P 1'
#
loop_
_entity.id
_entity.type
_entity.pdbx_description
1 polymer ?
#
loop_
_entity_poly.entity_id
_entity_poly.type
_entity_poly.pdbx_seq_one_letter_code
_entity_poly.pdbx_strand_id
1 'polypeptide(L)'
;SKTKRDIALLCVQYIQNDDIVFLGGDDIGCLIAEELQKAKHLSHLIVVTNCLYVSFCLASIPFVTLISLGGRMYNLNGIYANYGASSNAVLETLYISKSFIQADAFSYEQGFMNALLEINDLNRRLISRTDEVIITLEASKINRRSLYPLLDIEHVHTIVTSNEISNDFKKYCFDSGTRLFTTLGTVVENPLF
;
A
#
# COMPACT_ATOMS: atom_id res chain seq x y z
N SER A 1 -3.20 2.21 15.60
CA SER A 1 -2.30 3.16 16.26
C SER A 1 -2.40 4.54 15.59
N LYS A 2 -2.03 5.60 16.29
CA LYS A 2 -2.02 6.97 15.74
C LYS A 2 -1.09 7.04 14.54
N THR A 3 0.10 6.48 14.65
CA THR A 3 1.11 6.46 13.58
C THR A 3 0.57 5.87 12.27
N LYS A 4 -0.12 4.73 12.32
CA LYS A 4 -0.71 4.11 11.13
C LYS A 4 -1.81 4.98 10.51
N ARG A 5 -2.59 5.67 11.34
CA ARG A 5 -3.63 6.60 10.84
C ARG A 5 -3.01 7.82 10.16
N ASP A 6 -1.93 8.36 10.71
CA ASP A 6 -1.21 9.48 10.10
C ASP A 6 -0.61 9.08 8.73
N ILE A 7 -0.07 7.86 8.61
CA ILE A 7 0.38 7.29 7.32
C ILE A 7 -0.81 7.18 6.34
N ALA A 8 -1.94 6.65 6.80
CA ALA A 8 -3.14 6.51 5.96
C ALA A 8 -3.66 7.86 5.45
N LEU A 9 -3.64 8.91 6.28
CA LEU A 9 -4.03 10.27 5.89
C LEU A 9 -3.13 10.81 4.77
N LEU A 10 -1.82 10.60 4.84
CA LEU A 10 -0.90 10.96 3.75
C LEU A 10 -1.22 10.20 2.47
N CYS A 11 -1.52 8.90 2.57
CA CYS A 11 -1.91 8.10 1.41
C CYS A 11 -3.19 8.64 0.74
N VAL A 12 -4.20 9.02 1.52
CA VAL A 12 -5.44 9.61 0.99
C VAL A 12 -5.19 10.93 0.27
N GLN A 13 -4.30 11.78 0.79
CA GLN A 13 -3.92 13.03 0.13
C GLN A 13 -3.21 12.80 -1.21
N TYR A 14 -2.55 11.66 -1.37
CA TYR A 14 -1.83 11.27 -2.58
C TYR A 14 -2.75 10.71 -3.67
N ILE A 15 -3.95 10.25 -3.32
CA ILE A 15 -4.96 9.74 -4.24
C ILE A 15 -5.63 10.90 -4.97
N GLN A 16 -5.74 10.78 -6.30
CA GLN A 16 -6.32 11.79 -7.18
C GLN A 16 -7.56 11.24 -7.88
N ASN A 17 -8.36 12.15 -8.46
CA ASN A 17 -9.46 11.76 -9.32
C ASN A 17 -8.97 10.92 -10.51
N ASP A 18 -9.80 9.96 -10.91
CA ASP A 18 -9.55 9.01 -11.98
C ASP A 18 -8.45 7.98 -11.70
N ASP A 19 -7.89 7.97 -10.49
CA ASP A 19 -7.01 6.88 -10.08
C ASP A 19 -7.76 5.53 -10.03
N ILE A 20 -7.02 4.48 -10.31
CA ILE A 20 -7.40 3.09 -10.08
C ILE A 20 -6.47 2.59 -8.99
N VAL A 21 -6.96 2.51 -7.77
CA VAL A 21 -6.13 2.20 -6.60
C VAL A 21 -6.40 0.79 -6.08
N PHE A 22 -5.36 0.12 -5.61
CA PHE A 22 -5.49 -1.10 -4.84
C PHE A 22 -5.28 -0.81 -3.36
N LEU A 23 -6.21 -1.31 -2.54
CA LEU A 23 -6.13 -1.32 -1.08
C LEU A 23 -6.23 -2.75 -0.58
N GLY A 24 -5.21 -3.24 0.11
CA GLY A 24 -5.12 -4.60 0.59
C GLY A 24 -5.79 -4.86 1.94
N GLY A 25 -5.80 -6.13 2.32
CA GLY A 25 -6.23 -6.60 3.64
C GLY A 25 -5.14 -6.45 4.69
N ASP A 26 -4.73 -5.24 4.95
CA ASP A 26 -3.78 -4.86 5.99
C ASP A 26 -4.28 -3.67 6.81
N ASP A 27 -3.60 -3.38 7.92
CA ASP A 27 -4.02 -2.33 8.85
C ASP A 27 -4.10 -0.95 8.18
N ILE A 28 -3.12 -0.62 7.35
CA ILE A 28 -3.04 0.69 6.70
C ILE A 28 -4.06 0.78 5.58
N GLY A 29 -4.25 -0.27 4.80
CA GLY A 29 -5.29 -0.35 3.76
C GLY A 29 -6.70 -0.14 4.34
N CYS A 30 -7.00 -0.75 5.48
CA CYS A 30 -8.25 -0.53 6.20
C CYS A 30 -8.41 0.93 6.66
N LEU A 31 -7.35 1.54 7.19
CA LEU A 31 -7.37 2.94 7.63
C LEU A 31 -7.49 3.92 6.46
N ILE A 32 -6.85 3.64 5.33
CA ILE A 32 -7.04 4.42 4.09
C ILE A 32 -8.51 4.40 3.68
N ALA A 33 -9.16 3.23 3.71
CA ALA A 33 -10.58 3.11 3.37
C ALA A 33 -11.49 3.92 4.31
N GLU A 34 -11.19 3.95 5.61
CA GLU A 34 -11.90 4.78 6.59
C GLU A 34 -11.75 6.28 6.27
N GLU A 35 -10.54 6.73 5.96
CA GLU A 35 -10.29 8.14 5.68
C GLU A 35 -10.81 8.57 4.31
N LEU A 36 -10.84 7.68 3.30
CA LEU A 36 -11.44 7.95 2.00
C LEU A 36 -12.92 8.32 2.08
N GLN A 37 -13.67 7.75 3.03
CA GLN A 37 -15.07 8.12 3.25
C GLN A 37 -15.27 9.60 3.56
N LYS A 38 -14.24 10.27 4.09
CA LYS A 38 -14.24 11.68 4.48
C LYS A 38 -13.62 12.60 3.43
N ALA A 39 -13.07 12.02 2.34
CA ALA A 39 -12.34 12.77 1.32
C ALA A 39 -13.29 13.66 0.53
N LYS A 40 -13.03 14.99 0.53
CA LYS A 40 -13.86 15.98 -0.16
C LYS A 40 -13.27 16.42 -1.51
N HIS A 41 -12.03 16.06 -1.78
CA HIS A 41 -11.33 16.42 -3.01
C HIS A 41 -11.56 15.41 -4.15
N LEU A 42 -12.20 14.27 -3.85
CA LEU A 42 -12.44 13.20 -4.81
C LEU A 42 -13.89 13.20 -5.28
N SER A 43 -14.08 13.03 -6.57
CA SER A 43 -15.37 12.91 -7.24
C SER A 43 -15.51 11.66 -8.10
N HIS A 44 -14.41 11.00 -8.42
CA HIS A 44 -14.37 9.76 -9.19
C HIS A 44 -13.11 8.95 -8.84
N LEU A 45 -13.32 7.72 -8.37
CA LEU A 45 -12.25 6.81 -7.96
C LEU A 45 -12.66 5.36 -8.21
N ILE A 46 -11.74 4.55 -8.75
CA ILE A 46 -11.92 3.09 -8.79
C ILE A 46 -11.03 2.50 -7.70
N VAL A 47 -11.63 1.67 -6.84
CA VAL A 47 -10.91 0.93 -5.79
C VAL A 47 -11.00 -0.56 -6.06
N VAL A 48 -9.86 -1.19 -6.17
CA VAL A 48 -9.71 -2.65 -6.21
C VAL A 48 -9.24 -3.13 -4.85
N THR A 49 -9.88 -4.14 -4.31
CA THR A 49 -9.52 -4.69 -2.99
C THR A 49 -9.79 -6.18 -2.88
N ASN A 50 -8.98 -6.84 -2.08
CA ASN A 50 -9.24 -8.20 -1.62
C ASN A 50 -9.80 -8.25 -0.18
N CYS A 51 -10.04 -7.09 0.45
CA CYS A 51 -10.40 -6.96 1.86
C CYS A 51 -11.89 -6.75 2.06
N LEU A 52 -12.49 -7.55 2.94
CA LEU A 52 -13.91 -7.42 3.30
C LEU A 52 -14.20 -6.07 3.97
N TYR A 53 -13.35 -5.64 4.87
CA TYR A 53 -13.54 -4.37 5.59
C TYR A 53 -13.43 -3.14 4.66
N VAL A 54 -12.45 -3.14 3.75
CA VAL A 54 -12.33 -2.09 2.72
C VAL A 54 -13.58 -2.05 1.85
N SER A 55 -14.08 -3.21 1.43
CA SER A 55 -15.31 -3.31 0.65
C SER A 55 -16.51 -2.76 1.42
N PHE A 56 -16.63 -3.08 2.70
CA PHE A 56 -17.70 -2.58 3.56
C PHE A 56 -17.64 -1.05 3.70
N CYS A 57 -16.47 -0.48 3.91
CA CYS A 57 -16.28 0.96 4.05
C CYS A 57 -16.64 1.75 2.78
N LEU A 58 -16.36 1.19 1.60
CA LEU A 58 -16.38 1.96 0.36
C LEU A 58 -17.56 1.64 -0.57
N ALA A 59 -18.26 0.54 -0.36
CA ALA A 59 -19.33 0.10 -1.27
C ALA A 59 -20.48 1.10 -1.45
N SER A 60 -20.74 1.94 -0.44
CA SER A 60 -21.81 2.96 -0.48
C SER A 60 -21.31 4.38 -0.78
N ILE A 61 -20.02 4.56 -1.03
CA ILE A 61 -19.46 5.89 -1.28
C ILE A 61 -19.71 6.31 -2.72
N PRO A 62 -20.44 7.41 -2.96
CA PRO A 62 -20.95 7.76 -4.30
C PRO A 62 -19.88 7.93 -5.37
N PHE A 63 -18.69 8.40 -5.01
CA PHE A 63 -17.59 8.64 -5.96
C PHE A 63 -16.69 7.41 -6.17
N VAL A 64 -16.97 6.29 -5.48
CA VAL A 64 -16.17 5.06 -5.59
C VAL A 64 -16.87 4.03 -6.45
N THR A 65 -16.18 3.54 -7.49
CA THR A 65 -16.48 2.27 -8.14
C THR A 65 -15.62 1.20 -7.50
N LEU A 66 -16.26 0.24 -6.81
CA LEU A 66 -15.56 -0.80 -6.06
C LEU A 66 -15.48 -2.10 -6.87
N ILE A 67 -14.26 -2.64 -6.99
CA ILE A 67 -13.99 -3.97 -7.53
C ILE A 67 -13.43 -4.82 -6.40
N SER A 68 -14.22 -5.77 -5.92
CA SER A 68 -13.81 -6.71 -4.88
C SER A 68 -13.31 -8.00 -5.53
N LEU A 69 -12.07 -8.39 -5.20
CA LEU A 69 -11.53 -9.67 -5.61
C LEU A 69 -12.26 -10.79 -4.86
N GLY A 70 -12.77 -11.74 -5.59
CA GLY A 70 -13.43 -12.92 -5.02
C GLY A 70 -12.43 -13.98 -4.60
N GLY A 71 -12.94 -15.10 -4.09
CA GLY A 71 -12.17 -16.29 -3.76
C GLY A 71 -12.26 -16.69 -2.30
N ARG A 72 -11.32 -17.52 -1.85
CA ARG A 72 -11.30 -18.03 -0.48
C ARG A 72 -10.98 -16.91 0.51
N MET A 73 -11.79 -16.81 1.55
CA MET A 73 -11.60 -15.84 2.64
C MET A 73 -10.65 -16.40 3.70
N TYR A 74 -9.68 -15.58 4.10
CA TYR A 74 -8.75 -15.84 5.19
C TYR A 74 -8.94 -14.83 6.29
N ASN A 75 -8.75 -15.23 7.53
CA ASN A 75 -8.58 -14.32 8.65
C ASN A 75 -7.10 -14.26 9.00
N LEU A 76 -6.47 -13.16 8.64
CA LEU A 76 -5.05 -12.92 8.95
C LEU A 76 -4.98 -11.77 9.96
N ASN A 77 -4.61 -12.08 11.19
CA ASN A 77 -4.48 -11.10 12.28
C ASN A 77 -5.76 -10.27 12.54
N GLY A 78 -6.94 -10.90 12.37
CA GLY A 78 -8.23 -10.23 12.56
C GLY A 78 -8.77 -9.50 11.33
N ILE A 79 -8.04 -9.48 10.24
CA ILE A 79 -8.46 -8.89 8.97
C ILE A 79 -8.90 -10.01 8.02
N TYR A 80 -10.12 -9.88 7.49
CA TYR A 80 -10.69 -10.84 6.55
C TYR A 80 -10.41 -10.39 5.11
N ALA A 81 -9.69 -11.21 4.37
CA ALA A 81 -9.34 -10.91 2.97
C ALA A 81 -9.29 -12.17 2.11
N ASN A 82 -9.48 -12.00 0.81
CA ASN A 82 -9.42 -13.08 -0.16
C ASN A 82 -7.99 -13.25 -0.70
N TYR A 83 -7.55 -14.50 -0.78
CA TYR A 83 -6.27 -14.88 -1.36
C TYR A 83 -6.40 -16.15 -2.20
N GLY A 84 -5.41 -16.40 -3.04
CA GLY A 84 -5.29 -17.60 -3.84
C GLY A 84 -5.73 -17.45 -5.29
N ALA A 85 -5.89 -18.57 -5.98
CA ALA A 85 -6.03 -18.62 -7.44
C ALA A 85 -7.17 -17.77 -8.01
N SER A 86 -8.33 -17.75 -7.36
CA SER A 86 -9.48 -16.98 -7.83
C SER A 86 -9.25 -15.47 -7.74
N SER A 87 -8.69 -14.99 -6.61
CA SER A 87 -8.32 -13.58 -6.44
C SER A 87 -7.25 -13.17 -7.43
N ASN A 88 -6.23 -14.01 -7.61
CA ASN A 88 -5.13 -13.76 -8.54
C ASN A 88 -5.63 -13.69 -9.99
N ALA A 89 -6.53 -14.58 -10.40
CA ALA A 89 -7.09 -14.59 -11.75
C ALA A 89 -7.82 -13.29 -12.09
N VAL A 90 -8.59 -12.74 -11.15
CA VAL A 90 -9.26 -11.44 -11.35
C VAL A 90 -8.23 -10.32 -11.41
N LEU A 91 -7.29 -10.28 -10.47
CA LEU A 91 -6.25 -9.26 -10.42
C LEU A 91 -5.45 -9.19 -11.73
N GLU A 92 -5.11 -10.32 -12.31
CA GLU A 92 -4.32 -10.41 -13.55
C GLU A 92 -5.05 -9.83 -14.78
N THR A 93 -6.35 -9.60 -14.71
CA THR A 93 -7.12 -8.93 -15.78
C THR A 93 -7.17 -7.41 -15.64
N LEU A 94 -6.70 -6.86 -14.53
CA LEU A 94 -6.86 -5.45 -14.18
C LEU A 94 -5.58 -4.66 -14.44
N TYR A 95 -5.78 -3.36 -14.66
CA TYR A 95 -4.76 -2.32 -14.64
C TYR A 95 -4.94 -1.48 -13.37
N ILE A 96 -3.85 -1.22 -12.66
CA ILE A 96 -3.83 -0.45 -11.43
C ILE A 96 -2.92 0.77 -11.60
N SER A 97 -3.41 1.97 -11.34
CA SER A 97 -2.57 3.17 -11.40
C SER A 97 -1.68 3.32 -10.16
N LYS A 98 -2.25 3.07 -8.98
CA LYS A 98 -1.53 3.16 -7.69
C LYS A 98 -1.88 1.98 -6.79
N SER A 99 -0.87 1.31 -6.24
CA SER A 99 -1.06 0.27 -5.24
C SER A 99 -0.42 0.68 -3.93
N PHE A 100 -1.21 0.68 -2.85
CA PHE A 100 -0.74 0.90 -1.50
C PHE A 100 -0.48 -0.45 -0.84
N ILE A 101 0.78 -0.77 -0.63
CA ILE A 101 1.23 -2.07 -0.13
C ILE A 101 1.93 -1.88 1.21
N GLN A 102 1.39 -2.48 2.26
CA GLN A 102 2.05 -2.50 3.56
C GLN A 102 3.18 -3.53 3.55
N ALA A 103 4.39 -3.09 3.88
CA ALA A 103 5.51 -3.99 4.15
C ALA A 103 5.60 -4.30 5.65
N ASP A 104 5.93 -5.55 5.96
CA ASP A 104 6.11 -5.99 7.35
C ASP A 104 7.53 -5.73 7.86
N ALA A 105 8.48 -5.60 6.95
CA ALA A 105 9.88 -5.31 7.27
C ALA A 105 10.61 -4.74 6.05
N PHE A 106 11.72 -4.04 6.32
CA PHE A 106 12.71 -3.63 5.33
C PHE A 106 14.12 -3.88 5.87
N SER A 107 14.98 -4.46 5.03
CA SER A 107 16.41 -4.49 5.25
C SER A 107 17.17 -4.05 3.99
N TYR A 108 18.35 -3.45 4.18
CA TYR A 108 19.17 -3.01 3.05
C TYR A 108 19.65 -4.16 2.16
N GLU A 109 19.69 -5.38 2.70
CA GLU A 109 20.14 -6.58 1.97
C GLU A 109 19.01 -7.28 1.22
N GLN A 110 17.78 -7.28 1.77
CA GLN A 110 16.65 -8.07 1.26
C GLN A 110 15.51 -7.22 0.69
N GLY A 111 15.60 -5.89 0.82
CA GLY A 111 14.53 -4.99 0.43
C GLY A 111 13.31 -5.07 1.35
N PHE A 112 12.14 -4.83 0.79
CA PHE A 112 10.84 -4.94 1.48
C PHE A 112 10.40 -6.39 1.56
N MET A 113 9.78 -6.76 2.67
CA MET A 113 9.45 -8.15 2.99
C MET A 113 8.05 -8.26 3.60
N ASN A 114 7.41 -9.43 3.39
CA ASN A 114 6.16 -9.81 4.03
C ASN A 114 6.35 -11.02 4.96
N ALA A 115 5.49 -11.14 5.97
CA ALA A 115 5.52 -12.23 6.94
C ALA A 115 4.77 -13.48 6.47
N LEU A 116 3.78 -13.34 5.58
CA LEU A 116 2.88 -14.40 5.14
C LEU A 116 2.95 -14.61 3.63
N LEU A 117 2.97 -15.88 3.22
CA LEU A 117 3.10 -16.26 1.82
C LEU A 117 1.93 -15.78 0.98
N GLU A 118 0.72 -15.87 1.48
CA GLU A 118 -0.50 -15.47 0.77
C GLU A 118 -0.49 -13.98 0.44
N ILE A 119 -0.04 -13.15 1.38
CA ILE A 119 0.12 -11.71 1.20
C ILE A 119 1.23 -11.43 0.19
N ASN A 120 2.37 -12.09 0.35
CA ASN A 120 3.51 -11.89 -0.54
C ASN A 120 3.20 -12.29 -2.00
N ASP A 121 2.51 -13.40 -2.22
CA ASP A 121 2.13 -13.87 -3.55
C ASP A 121 1.17 -12.89 -4.24
N LEU A 122 0.13 -12.42 -3.53
CA LEU A 122 -0.78 -11.41 -4.05
C LEU A 122 -0.03 -10.10 -4.38
N ASN A 123 0.80 -9.62 -3.48
CA ASN A 123 1.54 -8.37 -3.66
C ASN A 123 2.52 -8.44 -4.84
N ARG A 124 3.20 -9.56 -5.05
CA ARG A 124 4.08 -9.75 -6.20
C ARG A 124 3.32 -9.66 -7.54
N ARG A 125 2.13 -10.25 -7.61
CA ARG A 125 1.26 -10.15 -8.79
C ARG A 125 0.74 -8.74 -8.99
N LEU A 126 0.32 -8.09 -7.91
CA LEU A 126 -0.14 -6.71 -7.91
C LEU A 126 0.91 -5.75 -8.45
N ILE A 127 2.16 -5.87 -8.01
CA ILE A 127 3.29 -5.05 -8.46
C ILE A 127 3.44 -5.11 -9.99
N SER A 128 3.31 -6.29 -10.58
CA SER A 128 3.42 -6.46 -12.04
C SER A 128 2.27 -5.83 -12.84
N ARG A 129 1.17 -5.44 -12.17
CA ARG A 129 -0.02 -4.83 -12.77
C ARG A 129 -0.17 -3.34 -12.43
N THR A 130 0.79 -2.78 -11.70
CA THR A 130 0.70 -1.45 -11.11
C THR A 130 1.70 -0.50 -11.74
N ASP A 131 1.23 0.70 -12.13
CA ASP A 131 2.13 1.75 -12.62
C ASP A 131 2.95 2.35 -11.50
N GLU A 132 2.33 2.67 -10.37
CA GLU A 132 2.97 3.32 -9.25
C GLU A 132 2.81 2.50 -7.97
N VAL A 133 3.92 1.88 -7.54
CA VAL A 133 3.98 1.10 -6.29
C VAL A 133 4.32 2.03 -5.14
N ILE A 134 3.41 2.11 -4.17
CA ILE A 134 3.55 2.90 -2.94
C ILE A 134 3.66 1.93 -1.77
N ILE A 135 4.82 1.91 -1.14
CA ILE A 135 5.03 1.11 0.06
C ILE A 135 4.68 1.93 1.29
N THR A 136 3.84 1.38 2.15
CA THR A 136 3.59 1.90 3.49
C THR A 136 4.37 1.09 4.52
N LEU A 137 5.05 1.78 5.42
CA LEU A 137 5.95 1.14 6.38
C LEU A 137 6.05 1.99 7.64
N GLU A 138 5.90 1.39 8.81
CA GLU A 138 6.24 2.05 10.07
C GLU A 138 7.77 2.12 10.23
N ALA A 139 8.31 3.23 10.73
CA ALA A 139 9.76 3.41 10.91
C ALA A 139 10.40 2.29 11.76
N SER A 140 9.65 1.74 12.71
CA SER A 140 10.08 0.61 13.55
C SER A 140 10.34 -0.69 12.78
N LYS A 141 9.87 -0.78 11.54
CA LYS A 141 10.06 -1.94 10.65
C LYS A 141 11.28 -1.82 9.74
N ILE A 142 11.92 -0.66 9.73
CA ILE A 142 13.17 -0.42 9.02
C ILE A 142 14.31 -1.13 9.75
N ASN A 143 15.24 -1.70 8.97
CA ASN A 143 16.34 -2.51 9.46
C ASN A 143 15.87 -3.75 10.24
N ARG A 144 14.76 -4.34 9.77
CA ARG A 144 14.18 -5.60 10.26
C ARG A 144 14.11 -6.58 9.11
N ARG A 145 13.98 -7.86 9.45
CA ARG A 145 13.79 -8.94 8.49
C ARG A 145 12.45 -9.63 8.72
N SER A 146 11.90 -10.16 7.66
CA SER A 146 10.71 -11.00 7.67
C SER A 146 10.97 -12.24 6.80
N LEU A 147 9.94 -13.04 6.53
CA LEU A 147 10.16 -14.36 5.93
C LEU A 147 10.27 -14.31 4.40
N TYR A 148 9.43 -13.49 3.75
CA TYR A 148 9.30 -13.52 2.29
C TYR A 148 9.74 -12.19 1.67
N PRO A 149 10.86 -12.16 0.90
CA PRO A 149 11.24 -10.98 0.11
C PRO A 149 10.15 -10.64 -0.90
N LEU A 150 9.82 -9.35 -1.01
CA LEU A 150 8.81 -8.83 -1.92
C LEU A 150 9.43 -8.11 -3.11
N LEU A 151 10.14 -7.02 -2.87
CA LEU A 151 10.80 -6.22 -3.89
C LEU A 151 11.91 -5.35 -3.28
N ASP A 152 12.85 -4.98 -4.14
CA ASP A 152 13.91 -4.03 -3.80
C ASP A 152 13.42 -2.59 -3.93
N ILE A 153 14.12 -1.67 -3.25
CA ILE A 153 13.76 -0.24 -3.26
C ILE A 153 13.75 0.37 -4.66
N GLU A 154 14.57 -0.11 -5.57
CA GLU A 154 14.66 0.36 -6.95
C GLU A 154 13.35 0.18 -7.75
N HIS A 155 12.47 -0.71 -7.29
CA HIS A 155 11.16 -0.96 -7.88
C HIS A 155 10.02 -0.22 -7.16
N VAL A 156 10.35 0.61 -6.16
CA VAL A 156 9.39 1.37 -5.37
C VAL A 156 9.38 2.82 -5.82
N HIS A 157 8.23 3.35 -6.22
CA HIS A 157 8.09 4.74 -6.64
C HIS A 157 8.01 5.68 -5.46
N THR A 158 7.26 5.28 -4.43
CA THR A 158 6.99 6.11 -3.25
C THR A 158 6.96 5.28 -1.98
N ILE A 159 7.54 5.79 -0.92
CA ILE A 159 7.43 5.27 0.44
C ILE A 159 6.69 6.28 1.29
N VAL A 160 5.69 5.81 2.05
CA VAL A 160 4.99 6.60 3.07
C VAL A 160 5.26 5.96 4.43
N THR A 161 5.88 6.71 5.33
CA THR A 161 6.30 6.20 6.64
C THR A 161 6.11 7.23 7.74
N SER A 162 6.40 6.85 8.99
CA SER A 162 6.46 7.78 10.10
C SER A 162 7.78 8.59 10.09
N ASN A 163 7.79 9.70 10.84
CA ASN A 163 8.91 10.64 10.84
C ASN A 163 10.16 10.17 11.60
N GLU A 164 10.08 9.05 12.32
CA GLU A 164 11.16 8.53 13.18
C GLU A 164 12.19 7.70 12.39
N ILE A 165 12.47 8.12 11.16
CA ILE A 165 13.43 7.46 10.28
C ILE A 165 14.81 8.11 10.38
N SER A 166 15.85 7.28 10.20
CA SER A 166 17.24 7.74 10.23
C SER A 166 17.60 8.57 8.98
N ASN A 167 18.63 9.42 9.13
CA ASN A 167 19.19 10.13 7.98
C ASN A 167 19.77 9.18 6.93
N ASP A 168 20.30 8.04 7.36
CA ASP A 168 20.83 7.01 6.44
C ASP A 168 19.71 6.45 5.56
N PHE A 169 18.54 6.18 6.12
CA PHE A 169 17.39 5.70 5.35
C PHE A 169 16.87 6.79 4.39
N LYS A 170 16.81 8.05 4.82
CA LYS A 170 16.45 9.19 3.95
C LYS A 170 17.40 9.29 2.75
N LYS A 171 18.71 9.20 3.03
CA LYS A 171 19.72 9.21 1.98
C LYS A 171 19.59 8.02 1.04
N TYR A 172 19.33 6.85 1.57
CA TYR A 172 19.13 5.63 0.76
C TYR A 172 17.93 5.76 -0.19
N CYS A 173 16.81 6.30 0.27
CA CYS A 173 15.65 6.59 -0.58
C CYS A 173 16.00 7.61 -1.67
N PHE A 174 16.68 8.70 -1.31
CA PHE A 174 17.10 9.71 -2.25
C PHE A 174 18.03 9.15 -3.34
N ASP A 175 19.06 8.40 -2.95
CA ASP A 175 20.03 7.79 -3.88
C ASP A 175 19.37 6.77 -4.82
N SER A 176 18.29 6.11 -4.36
CA SER A 176 17.51 5.14 -5.15
C SER A 176 16.47 5.79 -6.07
N GLY A 177 16.29 7.11 -6.01
CA GLY A 177 15.26 7.82 -6.78
C GLY A 177 13.84 7.60 -6.27
N THR A 178 13.66 7.06 -5.07
CA THR A 178 12.37 6.80 -4.46
C THR A 178 11.89 8.03 -3.70
N ARG A 179 10.64 8.46 -3.96
CA ARG A 179 10.01 9.53 -3.18
C ARG A 179 9.68 9.04 -1.78
N LEU A 180 9.90 9.92 -0.80
CA LEU A 180 9.66 9.61 0.60
C LEU A 180 8.77 10.68 1.24
N PHE A 181 7.61 10.27 1.74
CA PHE A 181 6.71 11.10 2.53
C PHE A 181 6.69 10.63 3.98
N THR A 182 6.78 11.58 4.90
CA THR A 182 6.72 11.29 6.34
C THR A 182 5.58 12.02 7.03
N THR A 183 5.16 11.52 8.18
CA THR A 183 4.00 12.02 8.94
C THR A 183 4.14 13.46 9.46
N LEU A 184 5.32 14.05 9.42
CA LEU A 184 5.55 15.49 9.72
C LEU A 184 5.77 16.35 8.45
N GLY A 185 5.33 15.86 7.28
CA GLY A 185 5.41 16.61 6.04
C GLY A 185 6.82 16.72 5.44
N THR A 186 7.76 15.88 5.88
CA THR A 186 9.06 15.79 5.22
C THR A 186 8.89 15.09 3.89
N VAL A 187 9.24 15.77 2.81
CA VAL A 187 9.27 15.21 1.46
C VAL A 187 10.72 15.15 1.01
N VAL A 188 11.15 13.98 0.56
CA VAL A 188 12.47 13.78 -0.06
C VAL A 188 12.22 13.32 -1.49
N GLU A 189 12.57 14.16 -2.43
CA GLU A 189 12.50 13.90 -3.87
C GLU A 189 13.86 14.10 -4.51
N ASN A 190 14.21 13.18 -5.40
CA ASN A 190 15.37 13.39 -6.26
C ASN A 190 14.90 14.22 -7.48
N PRO A 191 15.45 15.43 -7.71
CA PRO A 191 15.01 16.30 -8.80
C PRO A 191 15.39 15.79 -10.21
N LEU A 192 16.10 14.67 -10.29
CA LEU A 192 16.49 14.05 -11.57
C LEU A 192 15.52 12.96 -12.08
N PHE A 193 14.41 12.72 -11.36
CA PHE A 193 13.38 11.75 -11.72
C PHE A 193 11.99 12.37 -11.69
#